data_679bcf1e554b08122570a5eb8444f076
#
_entry.id   679bcf1e554b08122570a5eb8444f076
#
_cell.length_a   1.000
_cell.length_b   1.000
_cell.length_c   1.000
_cell.angle_alpha   90.00
_cell.angle_beta   90.00
_cell.angle_gamma   90.00
#
_symmetry.space_group_name_H-M   'P 1'
#
loop_
_entity.id
_entity.type
_entity.pdbx_description
1 polymer ?
#
loop_
_entity_poly.entity_id
_entity_poly.type
_entity_poly.pdbx_seq_one_letter_code
_entity_poly.pdbx_strand_id
1 'polypeptide(L)'
;DYFRIDTPIVYDDISVDYLADQFREMTEYIAEKYDPSFNENLLKERIVYSNEAKQLYNKVADLCKEHQLPEIQRELYELIVSNKWGEESMVEICSLLYEEAIECIKNKKTNKKKRILWYGPVPVYVDRLLETIGKKVDIIFYTSLMSANRILLDENDSYRSLARRALLHSWDPFMKCNNIIEVCVDYNIDGIILQNSWGCRNLNSTN
;
A
#
# COMPACT_ATOMS: atom_id res chain seq x y z
N ASP A 1 1.14 -29.59 3.92
CA ASP A 1 2.48 -29.02 3.67
C ASP A 1 2.41 -27.49 3.80
N TYR A 2 3.42 -26.87 4.39
CA TYR A 2 3.52 -25.42 4.53
C TYR A 2 4.98 -25.00 4.41
N PHE A 3 5.21 -23.80 3.88
CA PHE A 3 6.49 -23.12 3.90
C PHE A 3 6.40 -21.96 4.90
N ARG A 4 7.37 -21.86 5.80
CA ARG A 4 7.40 -20.81 6.81
C ARG A 4 8.41 -19.73 6.41
N ILE A 5 7.98 -18.51 6.38
CA ILE A 5 8.84 -17.32 6.22
C ILE A 5 9.00 -16.68 7.60
N ASP A 6 10.24 -16.46 8.00
CA ASP A 6 10.58 -15.75 9.22
C ASP A 6 11.00 -14.32 8.88
N THR A 7 10.16 -13.36 9.28
CA THR A 7 10.35 -11.96 8.89
C THR A 7 11.13 -11.20 9.98
N PRO A 8 12.32 -10.68 9.67
CA PRO A 8 13.08 -9.83 10.59
C PRO A 8 12.29 -8.58 11.01
N ILE A 9 12.58 -8.09 12.23
CA ILE A 9 11.96 -6.86 12.76
C ILE A 9 12.77 -5.62 12.35
N VAL A 10 14.09 -5.79 12.16
CA VAL A 10 15.01 -4.69 11.86
C VAL A 10 15.14 -4.53 10.35
N TYR A 11 15.16 -3.27 9.89
CA TYR A 11 15.43 -2.95 8.49
C TYR A 11 16.91 -2.62 8.33
N ASP A 12 17.69 -3.60 7.89
CA ASP A 12 19.10 -3.48 7.51
C ASP A 12 19.44 -4.44 6.36
N ASP A 13 20.62 -4.32 5.78
CA ASP A 13 21.02 -5.15 4.65
C ASP A 13 21.09 -6.65 4.99
N ILE A 14 21.45 -7.00 6.21
CA ILE A 14 21.50 -8.41 6.68
C ILE A 14 20.10 -9.00 6.70
N SER A 15 19.15 -8.26 7.25
CA SER A 15 17.72 -8.64 7.27
C SER A 15 17.11 -8.74 5.88
N VAL A 16 17.51 -7.84 4.98
CA VAL A 16 17.10 -7.88 3.57
C VAL A 16 17.61 -9.14 2.89
N ASP A 17 18.90 -9.47 3.04
CA ASP A 17 19.50 -10.66 2.43
C ASP A 17 18.87 -11.93 2.99
N TYR A 18 18.72 -12.02 4.30
CA TYR A 18 18.08 -13.14 4.96
C TYR A 18 16.64 -13.40 4.47
N LEU A 19 15.84 -12.34 4.32
CA LEU A 19 14.47 -12.47 3.83
C LEU A 19 14.41 -12.77 2.32
N ALA A 20 15.35 -12.21 1.54
CA ALA A 20 15.46 -12.47 0.11
C ALA A 20 15.80 -13.95 -0.17
N ASP A 21 16.67 -14.55 0.63
CA ASP A 21 17.01 -15.97 0.52
C ASP A 21 15.80 -16.86 0.82
N GLN A 22 15.00 -16.54 1.85
CA GLN A 22 13.77 -17.26 2.13
C GLN A 22 12.74 -17.14 0.99
N PHE A 23 12.63 -15.98 0.33
CA PHE A 23 11.76 -15.84 -0.84
C PHE A 23 12.24 -16.70 -2.01
N ARG A 24 13.57 -16.84 -2.20
CA ARG A 24 14.13 -17.74 -3.22
C ARG A 24 13.83 -19.19 -2.89
N GLU A 25 14.08 -19.62 -1.66
CA GLU A 25 13.76 -20.98 -1.19
C GLU A 25 12.24 -21.28 -1.31
N MET A 26 11.39 -20.32 -1.01
CA MET A 26 9.94 -20.45 -1.21
C MET A 26 9.58 -20.64 -2.69
N THR A 27 10.22 -19.89 -3.58
CA THR A 27 10.01 -20.03 -5.04
C THR A 27 10.40 -21.43 -5.52
N GLU A 28 11.56 -21.93 -5.09
CA GLU A 28 12.05 -23.28 -5.40
C GLU A 28 11.10 -24.37 -4.84
N TYR A 29 10.65 -24.20 -3.60
CA TYR A 29 9.69 -25.11 -2.98
C TYR A 29 8.36 -25.17 -3.74
N ILE A 30 7.83 -24.03 -4.19
CA ILE A 30 6.60 -23.98 -4.98
C ILE A 30 6.81 -24.63 -6.35
N ALA A 31 7.93 -24.36 -7.01
CA ALA A 31 8.29 -24.91 -8.30
C ALA A 31 8.39 -26.45 -8.23
N GLU A 32 9.04 -26.97 -7.20
CA GLU A 32 9.20 -28.42 -7.02
C GLU A 32 7.87 -29.14 -6.74
N LYS A 33 7.02 -28.56 -5.88
CA LYS A 33 5.84 -29.27 -5.37
C LYS A 33 4.55 -29.02 -6.12
N TYR A 34 4.39 -27.85 -6.73
CA TYR A 34 3.09 -27.43 -7.23
C TYR A 34 3.12 -26.99 -8.69
N ASP A 35 4.06 -26.14 -9.09
CA ASP A 35 4.07 -25.56 -10.42
C ASP A 35 5.50 -25.25 -10.88
N PRO A 36 6.08 -26.07 -11.76
CA PRO A 36 7.44 -25.85 -12.28
C PRO A 36 7.62 -24.54 -13.07
N SER A 37 6.54 -23.87 -13.48
CA SER A 37 6.62 -22.57 -14.13
C SER A 37 6.92 -21.44 -13.16
N PHE A 38 6.77 -21.68 -11.84
CA PHE A 38 7.03 -20.70 -10.79
C PHE A 38 8.53 -20.52 -10.59
N ASN A 39 9.12 -19.54 -11.25
CA ASN A 39 10.57 -19.29 -11.27
C ASN A 39 10.89 -17.80 -11.30
N GLU A 40 12.17 -17.45 -11.23
CA GLU A 40 12.62 -16.06 -11.21
C GLU A 40 12.25 -15.27 -12.48
N ASN A 41 12.18 -15.91 -13.65
CA ASN A 41 11.79 -15.22 -14.88
C ASN A 41 10.32 -14.79 -14.83
N LEU A 42 9.44 -15.67 -14.34
CA LEU A 42 8.05 -15.33 -14.10
C LEU A 42 7.93 -14.20 -13.07
N LEU A 43 8.75 -14.24 -12.00
CA LEU A 43 8.77 -13.17 -11.01
C LEU A 43 9.17 -11.82 -11.63
N LYS A 44 10.19 -11.78 -12.47
CA LYS A 44 10.62 -10.57 -13.19
C LYS A 44 9.51 -10.00 -14.07
N GLU A 45 8.83 -10.85 -14.83
CA GLU A 45 7.66 -10.46 -15.63
C GLU A 45 6.57 -9.82 -14.75
N ARG A 46 6.25 -10.45 -13.62
CA ARG A 46 5.25 -9.93 -12.68
C ARG A 46 5.69 -8.61 -12.01
N ILE A 47 6.98 -8.40 -11.81
CA ILE A 47 7.53 -7.14 -11.32
C ILE A 47 7.32 -6.02 -12.34
N VAL A 48 7.47 -6.27 -13.63
CA VAL A 48 7.20 -5.26 -14.68
C VAL A 48 5.76 -4.76 -14.57
N TYR A 49 4.76 -5.65 -14.61
CA TYR A 49 3.35 -5.25 -14.44
C TYR A 49 3.11 -4.54 -13.11
N SER A 50 3.71 -5.04 -12.03
CA SER A 50 3.61 -4.41 -10.71
C SER A 50 4.13 -2.97 -10.72
N ASN A 51 5.25 -2.71 -11.39
CA ASN A 51 5.85 -1.39 -11.48
C ASN A 51 5.02 -0.44 -12.33
N GLU A 52 4.50 -0.91 -13.47
CA GLU A 52 3.60 -0.11 -14.32
C GLU A 52 2.34 0.31 -13.55
N ALA A 53 1.69 -0.64 -12.89
CA ALA A 53 0.53 -0.34 -12.06
C ALA A 53 0.85 0.63 -10.93
N LYS A 54 2.01 0.47 -10.26
CA LYS A 54 2.44 1.37 -9.18
C LYS A 54 2.79 2.77 -9.66
N GLN A 55 3.33 2.93 -10.84
CA GLN A 55 3.56 4.26 -11.41
C GLN A 55 2.25 5.02 -11.60
N LEU A 56 1.20 4.35 -12.09
CA LEU A 56 -0.14 4.93 -12.21
C LEU A 56 -0.75 5.21 -10.83
N TYR A 57 -0.69 4.26 -9.92
CA TYR A 57 -1.13 4.40 -8.52
C TYR A 57 -0.47 5.61 -7.85
N ASN A 58 0.84 5.79 -8.01
CA ASN A 58 1.59 6.91 -7.46
C ASN A 58 1.11 8.25 -8.02
N LYS A 59 0.86 8.33 -9.33
CA LYS A 59 0.28 9.53 -9.97
C LYS A 59 -1.07 9.88 -9.36
N VAL A 60 -1.96 8.89 -9.17
CA VAL A 60 -3.27 9.11 -8.54
C VAL A 60 -3.11 9.57 -7.08
N ALA A 61 -2.22 8.94 -6.32
CA ALA A 61 -1.94 9.33 -4.95
C ALA A 61 -1.42 10.77 -4.84
N ASP A 62 -0.59 11.22 -5.78
CA ASP A 62 -0.09 12.59 -5.82
C ASP A 62 -1.21 13.59 -6.19
N LEU A 63 -2.11 13.23 -7.11
CA LEU A 63 -3.31 14.04 -7.36
C LEU A 63 -4.18 14.20 -6.10
N CYS A 64 -4.30 13.13 -5.28
CA CYS A 64 -5.06 13.19 -4.03
C CYS A 64 -4.40 14.07 -2.94
N LYS A 65 -3.09 14.33 -3.02
CA LYS A 65 -2.42 15.30 -2.14
C LYS A 65 -2.89 16.73 -2.45
N GLU A 66 -2.96 17.07 -3.72
CA GLU A 66 -3.30 18.42 -4.18
C GLU A 66 -4.81 18.68 -4.22
N HIS A 67 -5.58 17.63 -4.53
CA HIS A 67 -7.02 17.70 -4.74
C HIS A 67 -7.78 16.84 -3.73
N GLN A 68 -8.94 17.33 -3.29
CA GLN A 68 -9.83 16.54 -2.42
C GLN A 68 -10.65 15.58 -3.27
N LEU A 69 -10.24 14.31 -3.38
CA LEU A 69 -10.85 13.25 -4.19
C LEU A 69 -11.22 12.06 -3.28
N PRO A 70 -12.24 12.20 -2.39
CA PRO A 70 -12.52 11.21 -1.35
C PRO A 70 -12.84 9.81 -1.90
N GLU A 71 -13.60 9.72 -3.00
CA GLU A 71 -13.93 8.44 -3.64
C GLU A 71 -12.66 7.78 -4.19
N ILE A 72 -11.86 8.51 -4.96
CA ILE A 72 -10.58 8.04 -5.51
C ILE A 72 -9.61 7.62 -4.40
N GLN A 73 -9.54 8.40 -3.31
CA GLN A 73 -8.69 8.09 -2.16
C GLN A 73 -9.12 6.78 -1.46
N ARG A 74 -10.42 6.51 -1.40
CA ARG A 74 -10.95 5.26 -0.89
C ARG A 74 -10.57 4.08 -1.78
N GLU A 75 -10.68 4.21 -3.09
CA GLU A 75 -10.29 3.18 -4.03
C GLU A 75 -8.79 2.89 -3.98
N LEU A 76 -7.94 3.92 -3.91
CA LEU A 76 -6.51 3.74 -3.66
C LEU A 76 -6.22 2.92 -2.42
N TYR A 77 -6.95 3.16 -1.34
CA TYR A 77 -6.81 2.39 -0.11
C TYR A 77 -7.25 0.93 -0.31
N GLU A 78 -8.36 0.69 -1.01
CA GLU A 78 -8.89 -0.65 -1.26
C GLU A 78 -7.96 -1.49 -2.18
N LEU A 79 -7.30 -0.86 -3.15
CA LEU A 79 -6.35 -1.53 -4.04
C LEU A 79 -5.14 -2.13 -3.31
N ILE A 80 -4.75 -1.58 -2.15
CA ILE A 80 -3.57 -2.06 -1.40
C ILE A 80 -3.70 -3.52 -0.99
N VAL A 81 -4.89 -3.93 -0.59
CA VAL A 81 -5.17 -5.30 -0.15
C VAL A 81 -5.37 -6.28 -1.30
N SER A 82 -5.31 -5.79 -2.55
CA SER A 82 -5.39 -6.64 -3.73
C SER A 82 -4.14 -7.53 -3.85
N ASN A 83 -4.33 -8.77 -4.22
CA ASN A 83 -3.26 -9.72 -4.53
C ASN A 83 -2.85 -9.71 -6.01
N LYS A 84 -3.34 -8.74 -6.81
CA LYS A 84 -3.16 -8.69 -8.27
C LYS A 84 -2.03 -7.80 -8.76
N TRP A 85 -1.21 -7.27 -7.88
CA TRP A 85 -0.15 -6.31 -8.22
C TRP A 85 0.89 -6.77 -9.25
N GLY A 86 0.91 -8.04 -9.60
CA GLY A 86 1.76 -8.58 -10.65
C GLY A 86 0.98 -9.00 -11.91
N GLU A 87 -0.27 -8.55 -12.08
CA GLU A 87 -1.11 -8.88 -13.23
C GLU A 87 -1.34 -7.66 -14.13
N GLU A 88 -1.48 -7.91 -15.44
CA GLU A 88 -1.83 -6.87 -16.41
C GLU A 88 -3.15 -6.16 -16.06
N SER A 89 -4.12 -6.93 -15.53
CA SER A 89 -5.40 -6.39 -15.07
C SER A 89 -5.26 -5.28 -14.01
N MET A 90 -4.21 -5.30 -13.19
CA MET A 90 -3.96 -4.22 -12.22
C MET A 90 -3.46 -2.95 -12.92
N VAL A 91 -2.71 -3.07 -14.01
CA VAL A 91 -2.30 -1.91 -14.83
C VAL A 91 -3.53 -1.22 -15.41
N GLU A 92 -4.46 -2.01 -15.95
CA GLU A 92 -5.73 -1.50 -16.49
C GLU A 92 -6.57 -0.79 -15.42
N ILE A 93 -6.73 -1.42 -14.24
CA ILE A 93 -7.47 -0.82 -13.11
C ILE A 93 -6.84 0.50 -12.68
N CYS A 94 -5.52 0.56 -12.52
CA CYS A 94 -4.83 1.79 -12.15
C CYS A 94 -4.91 2.88 -13.24
N SER A 95 -4.95 2.49 -14.52
CA SER A 95 -5.15 3.41 -15.63
C SER A 95 -6.55 4.04 -15.60
N LEU A 96 -7.59 3.23 -15.43
CA LEU A 96 -8.97 3.71 -15.31
C LEU A 96 -9.13 4.64 -14.10
N LEU A 97 -8.54 4.28 -12.96
CA LEU A 97 -8.59 5.12 -11.77
C LEU A 97 -7.88 6.47 -11.99
N TYR A 98 -6.78 6.49 -12.73
CA TYR A 98 -6.10 7.73 -13.09
C TYR A 98 -6.96 8.62 -13.99
N GLU A 99 -7.61 8.04 -15.01
CA GLU A 99 -8.52 8.77 -15.89
C GLU A 99 -9.71 9.35 -15.13
N GLU A 100 -10.30 8.56 -14.23
CA GLU A 100 -11.41 9.00 -13.38
C GLU A 100 -10.97 10.14 -12.44
N ALA A 101 -9.77 10.04 -11.83
CA ALA A 101 -9.24 11.11 -10.99
C ALA A 101 -9.09 12.44 -11.77
N ILE A 102 -8.59 12.38 -13.01
CA ILE A 102 -8.48 13.57 -13.87
C ILE A 102 -9.86 14.13 -14.22
N GLU A 103 -10.84 13.29 -14.50
CA GLU A 103 -12.21 13.72 -14.78
C GLU A 103 -12.86 14.36 -13.56
N CYS A 104 -12.70 13.77 -12.39
CA CYS A 104 -13.17 14.34 -11.12
C CYS A 104 -12.58 15.73 -10.87
N ILE A 105 -11.30 15.96 -11.15
CA ILE A 105 -10.66 17.27 -11.01
C ILE A 105 -11.29 18.30 -11.94
N LYS A 106 -11.53 17.95 -13.22
CA LYS A 106 -12.13 18.86 -14.21
C LYS A 106 -13.57 19.27 -13.84
N ASN A 107 -14.32 18.34 -13.25
CA ASN A 107 -15.74 18.52 -12.95
C ASN A 107 -16.03 19.09 -11.55
N LYS A 108 -15.02 19.21 -10.71
CA LYS A 108 -15.20 19.53 -9.28
C LYS A 108 -15.50 20.99 -9.03
N LYS A 109 -16.64 21.25 -8.37
CA LYS A 109 -16.89 22.54 -7.70
C LYS A 109 -16.14 22.53 -6.37
N THR A 110 -15.25 23.49 -6.17
CA THR A 110 -14.36 23.61 -5.01
C THR A 110 -15.15 23.92 -3.74
N ASN A 111 -15.43 22.90 -2.96
CA ASN A 111 -15.87 23.06 -1.57
C ASN A 111 -14.79 22.41 -0.68
N LYS A 112 -13.84 23.22 -0.19
CA LYS A 112 -12.76 22.73 0.65
C LYS A 112 -13.33 22.31 2.02
N LYS A 113 -13.28 21.01 2.29
CA LYS A 113 -13.56 20.44 3.60
C LYS A 113 -12.25 20.32 4.39
N LYS A 114 -12.35 20.20 5.71
CA LYS A 114 -11.21 19.79 6.54
C LYS A 114 -10.80 18.37 6.20
N ARG A 115 -9.48 18.12 6.18
CA ARG A 115 -8.91 16.81 5.89
C ARG A 115 -8.61 16.07 7.19
N ILE A 116 -9.13 14.87 7.29
CA ILE A 116 -8.94 13.98 8.44
C ILE A 116 -8.24 12.73 7.97
N LEU A 117 -7.07 12.45 8.53
CA LEU A 117 -6.38 11.20 8.33
C LEU A 117 -7.07 10.10 9.14
N TRP A 118 -7.53 9.06 8.45
CA TRP A 118 -7.92 7.80 9.09
C TRP A 118 -6.77 6.81 8.96
N TYR A 119 -6.02 6.61 10.03
CA TYR A 119 -4.90 5.70 10.05
C TYR A 119 -5.28 4.35 10.67
N GLY A 120 -5.06 3.28 9.91
CA GLY A 120 -5.38 1.91 10.31
C GLY A 120 -6.45 1.26 9.43
N PRO A 121 -6.92 0.06 9.79
CA PRO A 121 -7.93 -0.67 9.02
C PRO A 121 -9.26 0.07 9.03
N VAL A 122 -9.90 0.14 7.87
CA VAL A 122 -11.28 0.67 7.80
C VAL A 122 -12.22 -0.40 8.34
N PRO A 123 -13.08 -0.10 9.32
CA PRO A 123 -14.03 -1.07 9.84
C PRO A 123 -15.05 -1.49 8.77
N VAL A 124 -15.28 -2.79 8.65
CA VAL A 124 -16.07 -3.40 7.55
C VAL A 124 -17.58 -3.06 7.60
N TYR A 125 -18.08 -2.52 8.73
CA TYR A 125 -19.52 -2.33 8.94
C TYR A 125 -19.93 -0.89 9.23
N VAL A 126 -19.16 0.09 8.73
CA VAL A 126 -19.38 1.50 9.10
C VAL A 126 -19.73 2.43 7.93
N ASP A 127 -20.28 1.91 6.85
CA ASP A 127 -20.62 2.74 5.68
C ASP A 127 -21.45 3.97 6.07
N ARG A 128 -22.46 3.82 6.91
CA ARG A 128 -23.25 4.97 7.39
C ARG A 128 -22.44 5.97 8.21
N LEU A 129 -21.46 5.50 8.99
CA LEU A 129 -20.57 6.39 9.75
C LEU A 129 -19.67 7.16 8.79
N LEU A 130 -19.04 6.47 7.84
CA LEU A 130 -18.16 7.08 6.85
C LEU A 130 -18.92 8.08 5.97
N GLU A 131 -20.12 7.75 5.50
CA GLU A 131 -20.99 8.68 4.79
C GLU A 131 -21.35 9.92 5.63
N THR A 132 -21.66 9.72 6.92
CA THR A 132 -22.02 10.82 7.82
C THR A 132 -20.83 11.75 8.07
N ILE A 133 -19.65 11.18 8.32
CA ILE A 133 -18.42 11.93 8.52
C ILE A 133 -18.00 12.62 7.21
N GLY A 134 -18.05 11.91 6.08
CA GLY A 134 -17.68 12.40 4.76
C GLY A 134 -18.50 13.56 4.24
N LYS A 135 -19.73 13.76 4.77
CA LYS A 135 -20.51 14.99 4.49
C LYS A 135 -19.83 16.26 5.04
N LYS A 136 -19.09 16.13 6.13
CA LYS A 136 -18.49 17.27 6.85
C LYS A 136 -16.98 17.43 6.61
N VAL A 137 -16.27 16.33 6.37
CA VAL A 137 -14.83 16.30 6.22
C VAL A 137 -14.42 15.47 5.01
N ASP A 138 -13.19 15.67 4.53
CA ASP A 138 -12.53 14.83 3.54
C ASP A 138 -11.69 13.79 4.30
N ILE A 139 -12.00 12.50 4.13
CA ILE A 139 -11.30 11.42 4.85
C ILE A 139 -10.20 10.87 3.96
N ILE A 140 -8.97 10.95 4.44
CA ILE A 140 -7.81 10.32 3.84
C ILE A 140 -7.55 9.01 4.56
N PHE A 141 -7.79 7.88 3.90
CA PHE A 141 -7.47 6.56 4.44
C PHE A 141 -6.01 6.25 4.20
N TYR A 142 -5.30 5.80 5.24
CA TYR A 142 -3.89 5.50 5.12
C TYR A 142 -3.44 4.38 6.07
N THR A 143 -2.52 3.56 5.58
CA THR A 143 -1.79 2.56 6.37
C THR A 143 -0.33 2.57 5.96
N SER A 144 0.55 2.02 6.79
CA SER A 144 1.96 1.83 6.43
C SER A 144 2.17 0.98 5.17
N LEU A 145 1.20 0.12 4.82
CA LEU A 145 1.20 -0.63 3.56
C LEU A 145 1.19 0.28 2.33
N MET A 146 0.56 1.45 2.41
CA MET A 146 0.51 2.40 1.28
C MET A 146 1.89 2.93 0.95
N SER A 147 2.69 3.32 1.94
CA SER A 147 4.07 3.76 1.72
C SER A 147 4.90 2.68 1.05
N ALA A 148 4.87 1.46 1.58
CA ALA A 148 5.61 0.33 1.02
C ALA A 148 5.14 -0.03 -0.39
N ASN A 149 3.82 0.07 -0.65
CA ASN A 149 3.26 -0.26 -1.97
C ASN A 149 3.64 0.76 -3.06
N ARG A 150 3.99 1.99 -2.71
CA ARG A 150 4.44 3.02 -3.66
C ARG A 150 5.84 2.75 -4.23
N ILE A 151 6.64 1.88 -3.60
CA ILE A 151 8.01 1.59 -4.00
C ILE A 151 8.02 0.70 -5.22
N LEU A 152 8.75 1.12 -6.25
CA LEU A 152 9.01 0.30 -7.42
C LEU A 152 10.02 -0.80 -7.06
N LEU A 153 9.87 -1.95 -7.68
CA LEU A 153 10.74 -3.10 -7.49
C LEU A 153 11.83 -3.10 -8.55
N ASP A 154 13.04 -3.55 -8.17
CA ASP A 154 14.13 -3.79 -9.12
C ASP A 154 14.01 -5.21 -9.70
N GLU A 155 13.78 -5.31 -10.99
CA GLU A 155 13.68 -6.58 -11.71
C GLU A 155 15.03 -7.32 -11.83
N ASN A 156 16.15 -6.60 -11.72
CA ASN A 156 17.48 -7.20 -11.73
C ASN A 156 17.90 -7.71 -10.34
N ASP A 157 17.24 -7.25 -9.28
CA ASP A 157 17.43 -7.67 -7.89
C ASP A 157 16.09 -8.04 -7.25
N SER A 158 15.35 -8.92 -7.92
CA SER A 158 13.93 -9.22 -7.66
C SER A 158 13.65 -9.58 -6.20
N TYR A 159 14.38 -10.56 -5.65
CA TYR A 159 14.14 -11.05 -4.29
C TYR A 159 14.53 -10.03 -3.23
N ARG A 160 15.67 -9.33 -3.40
CA ARG A 160 16.08 -8.29 -2.45
C ARG A 160 15.14 -7.08 -2.51
N SER A 161 14.67 -6.69 -3.68
CA SER A 161 13.71 -5.57 -3.79
C SER A 161 12.37 -5.91 -3.15
N LEU A 162 11.89 -7.15 -3.28
CA LEU A 162 10.71 -7.64 -2.55
C LEU A 162 10.94 -7.66 -1.05
N ALA A 163 12.09 -8.14 -0.60
CA ALA A 163 12.47 -8.18 0.81
C ALA A 163 12.54 -6.78 1.42
N ARG A 164 13.19 -5.83 0.75
CA ARG A 164 13.22 -4.41 1.15
C ARG A 164 11.81 -3.84 1.31
N ARG A 165 10.94 -4.05 0.33
CA ARG A 165 9.55 -3.60 0.40
C ARG A 165 8.79 -4.23 1.56
N ALA A 166 8.97 -5.53 1.80
CA ALA A 166 8.31 -6.23 2.92
C ALA A 166 8.78 -5.70 4.29
N LEU A 167 10.08 -5.41 4.42
CA LEU A 167 10.66 -4.88 5.66
C LEU A 167 10.33 -3.40 5.90
N LEU A 168 10.11 -2.60 4.86
CA LEU A 168 9.63 -1.22 4.99
C LEU A 168 8.22 -1.13 5.55
N HIS A 169 7.44 -2.21 5.47
CA HIS A 169 6.20 -2.35 6.22
C HIS A 169 6.45 -2.81 7.66
N SER A 170 7.67 -2.67 8.16
CA SER A 170 8.13 -3.25 9.40
C SER A 170 7.31 -2.85 10.62
N TRP A 171 7.49 -3.67 11.64
CA TRP A 171 6.92 -3.52 12.98
C TRP A 171 7.55 -2.36 13.78
N ASP A 172 8.47 -1.59 13.17
CA ASP A 172 9.15 -0.48 13.81
C ASP A 172 8.19 0.71 14.06
N PRO A 173 7.91 1.04 15.34
CA PRO A 173 7.02 2.14 15.69
C PRO A 173 7.53 3.50 15.23
N PHE A 174 8.84 3.71 15.23
CA PHE A 174 9.44 5.00 14.82
C PHE A 174 9.25 5.25 13.33
N MET A 175 9.45 4.23 12.50
CA MET A 175 9.17 4.34 11.07
C MET A 175 7.70 4.65 10.80
N LYS A 176 6.78 4.01 11.55
CA LYS A 176 5.34 4.30 11.42
C LYS A 176 4.99 5.72 11.81
N CYS A 177 5.51 6.21 12.92
CA CYS A 177 5.28 7.58 13.36
C CYS A 177 5.79 8.60 12.34
N ASN A 178 6.99 8.40 11.80
CA ASN A 178 7.54 9.26 10.74
C ASN A 178 6.66 9.25 9.50
N ASN A 179 6.21 8.09 9.04
CA ASN A 179 5.29 7.97 7.91
C ASN A 179 3.97 8.71 8.15
N ILE A 180 3.40 8.64 9.36
CA ILE A 180 2.17 9.38 9.69
C ILE A 180 2.43 10.89 9.62
N ILE A 181 3.54 11.37 10.14
CA ILE A 181 3.91 12.80 10.11
C ILE A 181 4.07 13.26 8.66
N GLU A 182 4.80 12.52 7.84
CA GLU A 182 4.99 12.82 6.40
C GLU A 182 3.64 12.91 5.68
N VAL A 183 2.75 11.95 5.90
CA VAL A 183 1.40 11.96 5.30
C VAL A 183 0.59 13.17 5.77
N CYS A 184 0.68 13.52 7.05
CA CYS A 184 -0.03 14.69 7.57
C CYS A 184 0.43 15.99 6.88
N VAL A 185 1.72 16.11 6.62
CA VAL A 185 2.29 17.26 5.91
C VAL A 185 1.88 17.23 4.43
N ASP A 186 2.08 16.11 3.76
CA ASP A 186 1.83 15.94 2.33
C ASP A 186 0.37 16.20 1.94
N TYR A 187 -0.56 15.72 2.75
CA TYR A 187 -1.99 15.85 2.51
C TYR A 187 -2.64 17.06 3.20
N ASN A 188 -1.86 17.91 3.87
CA ASN A 188 -2.37 19.06 4.65
C ASN A 188 -3.49 18.63 5.61
N ILE A 189 -3.21 17.68 6.50
CA ILE A 189 -4.18 17.07 7.41
C ILE A 189 -4.51 18.01 8.58
N ASP A 190 -5.80 18.21 8.85
CA ASP A 190 -6.31 19.03 9.97
C ASP A 190 -6.49 18.23 11.28
N GLY A 191 -6.65 16.90 11.19
CA GLY A 191 -6.85 16.03 12.34
C GLY A 191 -6.65 14.56 12.01
N ILE A 192 -6.45 13.72 13.04
CA ILE A 192 -6.15 12.29 12.88
C ILE A 192 -7.15 11.45 13.64
N ILE A 193 -7.64 10.39 13.02
CA ILE A 193 -8.35 9.27 13.65
C ILE A 193 -7.42 8.07 13.63
N LEU A 194 -6.98 7.60 14.80
CA LEU A 194 -6.20 6.37 14.93
C LEU A 194 -7.15 5.21 15.19
N GLN A 195 -7.23 4.29 14.23
CA GLN A 195 -8.00 3.06 14.38
C GLN A 195 -7.12 1.96 14.94
N ASN A 196 -7.38 1.56 16.18
CA ASN A 196 -6.70 0.45 16.82
C ASN A 196 -7.50 -0.85 16.69
N SER A 197 -6.82 -1.97 16.60
CA SER A 197 -7.42 -3.29 16.65
C SER A 197 -7.10 -3.97 17.97
N TRP A 198 -8.12 -4.36 18.71
CA TRP A 198 -7.95 -5.10 19.95
C TRP A 198 -7.18 -6.40 19.69
N GLY A 199 -6.10 -6.62 20.42
CA GLY A 199 -5.24 -7.80 20.28
C GLY A 199 -4.20 -7.73 19.17
N CYS A 200 -4.17 -6.69 18.32
CA CYS A 200 -3.12 -6.51 17.33
C CYS A 200 -2.00 -5.61 17.90
N ARG A 201 -0.91 -6.25 18.32
CA ARG A 201 0.26 -5.54 18.88
C ARG A 201 0.86 -4.53 17.89
N ASN A 202 0.83 -4.85 16.60
CA ASN A 202 1.38 -4.00 15.56
C ASN A 202 0.57 -2.69 15.38
N LEU A 203 -0.76 -2.79 15.35
CA LEU A 203 -1.61 -1.59 15.19
C LEU A 203 -1.59 -0.70 16.43
N ASN A 204 -1.31 -1.27 17.60
CA ASN A 204 -1.26 -0.53 18.87
C ASN A 204 0.13 0.03 19.20
N SER A 205 1.14 -0.22 18.37
CA SER A 205 2.54 0.23 18.63
C SER A 205 2.78 1.71 18.34
N THR A 206 1.79 2.44 17.85
CA THR A 206 1.85 3.87 17.53
C THR A 206 1.15 4.77 18.56
N ASN A 207 0.73 4.21 19.70
CA ASN A 207 0.08 4.94 20.80
C ASN A 207 1.08 5.39 21.84
#